data_3f5e53a0f0d0d59eca9e43d70b66ab39
#
_entry.id   3f5e53a0f0d0d59eca9e43d70b66ab39
#
_cell.length_a   1.000
_cell.length_b   1.000
_cell.length_c   1.000
_cell.angle_alpha   90.00
_cell.angle_beta   90.00
_cell.angle_gamma   90.00
#
_symmetry.space_group_name_H-M   'P 1'
#
loop_
_entity.id
_entity.type
_entity.pdbx_description
1 polymer ?
#
loop_
_entity_poly.entity_id
_entity_poly.type
_entity_poly.pdbx_seq_one_letter_code
_entity_poly.pdbx_strand_id
1 'polypeptide(L)'
;QGLSSAASDVYKRQGVYSSYREAIMAYDRGVLGLQAPIKVRIDHLRPTVEVEEEQFPDGWTKGQAWMTETTLGRIMFNELLPFNFPFQEGAMVRKGGGAGKVLLGDIIQDMVEKYPMITVAQTLDKMKDAGFYWATRSGVTITMSDVLVLPNKTQFLERYEKEAEEIERKFWEKGALTEENRYDRLVELWQDATNKVGQAVEDLYPDDNPIPMIVKSGAAGNMRQIWTLAGMKGMVVNSRGEYITRPIKTSFREGLSV
;
A
#
# COMPACT_ATOMS: atom_id res chain seq x y z
N GLN A 1 7.70 -21.27 -18.27
CA GLN A 1 6.27 -21.05 -18.62
C GLN A 1 5.66 -19.80 -17.98
N GLY A 2 6.17 -19.31 -16.84
CA GLY A 2 5.65 -18.11 -16.15
C GLY A 2 5.92 -16.78 -16.87
N LEU A 3 7.06 -16.62 -17.53
CA LEU A 3 7.42 -15.38 -18.26
C LEU A 3 6.63 -15.16 -19.54
N SER A 4 6.21 -16.24 -20.22
CA SER A 4 5.38 -16.17 -21.44
C SER A 4 3.94 -15.75 -21.12
N SER A 5 3.42 -16.12 -19.96
CA SER A 5 2.08 -15.74 -19.49
C SER A 5 2.02 -14.24 -19.16
N ALA A 6 3.01 -13.71 -18.45
CA ALA A 6 3.07 -12.29 -18.08
C ALA A 6 3.21 -11.36 -19.31
N ALA A 7 4.04 -11.74 -20.29
CA ALA A 7 4.18 -10.98 -21.53
C ALA A 7 2.89 -11.04 -22.39
N SER A 8 2.23 -12.20 -22.46
CA SER A 8 0.92 -12.35 -23.11
C SER A 8 -0.16 -11.50 -22.46
N ASP A 9 -0.13 -11.35 -21.13
CA ASP A 9 -1.07 -10.51 -20.39
C ASP A 9 -0.86 -9.01 -20.61
N VAL A 10 0.38 -8.55 -20.81
CA VAL A 10 0.67 -7.15 -21.12
C VAL A 10 0.12 -6.74 -22.50
N TYR A 11 0.20 -7.61 -23.52
CA TYR A 11 -0.33 -7.33 -24.87
C TYR A 11 -1.86 -7.39 -24.95
N LYS A 12 -2.54 -8.14 -24.09
CA LYS A 12 -4.01 -8.20 -24.02
C LYS A 12 -4.65 -7.00 -23.33
N ARG A 13 -3.88 -5.99 -22.93
CA ARG A 13 -4.28 -4.97 -21.96
C ARG A 13 -4.44 -3.55 -22.49
N GLN A 14 -4.22 -3.30 -23.77
CA GLN A 14 -4.44 -1.97 -24.35
C GLN A 14 -5.57 -2.05 -25.37
N GLY A 15 -6.60 -1.20 -25.19
CA GLY A 15 -7.72 -1.15 -26.09
C GLY A 15 -8.34 0.24 -26.14
N VAL A 16 -8.93 0.56 -27.29
CA VAL A 16 -9.80 1.73 -27.44
C VAL A 16 -11.22 1.21 -27.48
N TYR A 17 -12.06 1.71 -26.58
CA TYR A 17 -13.45 1.28 -26.42
C TYR A 17 -14.38 2.44 -26.73
N SER A 18 -15.39 2.17 -27.54
CA SER A 18 -16.39 3.16 -27.95
C SER A 18 -17.38 3.51 -26.83
N SER A 19 -17.44 2.66 -25.80
CA SER A 19 -18.30 2.86 -24.64
C SER A 19 -17.85 2.05 -23.44
N TYR A 20 -18.28 2.45 -22.25
CA TYR A 20 -18.07 1.70 -21.02
C TYR A 20 -18.64 0.25 -21.08
N ARG A 21 -19.81 0.08 -21.72
CA ARG A 21 -20.44 -1.25 -21.89
C ARG A 21 -19.57 -2.21 -22.70
N GLU A 22 -18.91 -1.70 -23.74
CA GLU A 22 -17.96 -2.48 -24.54
C GLU A 22 -16.77 -2.94 -23.71
N ALA A 23 -16.22 -2.05 -22.88
CA ALA A 23 -15.13 -2.38 -21.96
C ALA A 23 -15.53 -3.45 -20.92
N ILE A 24 -16.74 -3.38 -20.38
CA ILE A 24 -17.27 -4.44 -19.49
C ILE A 24 -17.38 -5.77 -20.22
N MET A 25 -17.93 -5.81 -21.42
CA MET A 25 -18.03 -7.05 -22.20
C MET A 25 -16.65 -7.66 -22.50
N ALA A 26 -15.64 -6.83 -22.75
CA ALA A 26 -14.27 -7.29 -22.91
C ALA A 26 -13.69 -7.87 -21.62
N TYR A 27 -14.00 -7.30 -20.48
CA TYR A 27 -13.65 -7.81 -19.16
C TYR A 27 -14.32 -9.15 -18.85
N ASP A 28 -15.63 -9.27 -19.09
CA ASP A 28 -16.39 -10.50 -18.85
C ASP A 28 -15.89 -11.67 -19.71
N ARG A 29 -15.38 -11.37 -20.91
CA ARG A 29 -14.73 -12.34 -21.81
C ARG A 29 -13.29 -12.66 -21.43
N GLY A 30 -12.72 -12.03 -20.39
CA GLY A 30 -11.33 -12.22 -19.97
C GLY A 30 -10.28 -11.60 -20.92
N VAL A 31 -10.71 -10.75 -21.85
CA VAL A 31 -9.81 -10.05 -22.79
C VAL A 31 -9.19 -8.80 -22.14
N LEU A 32 -9.91 -8.16 -21.24
CA LEU A 32 -9.50 -6.94 -20.54
C LEU A 32 -9.34 -7.21 -19.05
N GLY A 33 -8.25 -6.69 -18.46
CA GLY A 33 -8.05 -6.67 -17.00
C GLY A 33 -8.55 -5.35 -16.38
N LEU A 34 -8.94 -5.39 -15.09
CA LEU A 34 -9.43 -4.20 -14.37
C LEU A 34 -8.39 -3.07 -14.29
N GLN A 35 -7.11 -3.40 -14.25
CA GLN A 35 -5.99 -2.45 -14.12
C GLN A 35 -5.35 -2.08 -15.46
N ALA A 36 -5.81 -2.68 -16.55
CA ALA A 36 -5.26 -2.40 -17.86
C ALA A 36 -5.56 -0.97 -18.31
N PRO A 37 -4.58 -0.20 -18.81
CA PRO A 37 -4.81 1.12 -19.35
C PRO A 37 -5.62 1.01 -20.65
N ILE A 38 -6.73 1.76 -20.71
CA ILE A 38 -7.64 1.79 -21.85
C ILE A 38 -7.98 3.23 -22.22
N LYS A 39 -8.26 3.45 -23.50
CA LYS A 39 -8.94 4.65 -23.97
C LYS A 39 -10.43 4.34 -24.12
N VAL A 40 -11.27 5.12 -23.46
CA VAL A 40 -12.71 4.86 -23.45
C VAL A 40 -13.50 6.14 -23.56
N ARG A 41 -14.61 6.06 -24.29
CA ARG A 41 -15.58 7.13 -24.39
C ARG A 41 -16.62 6.99 -23.27
N ILE A 42 -16.76 8.05 -22.46
CA ILE A 42 -17.65 8.09 -21.29
C ILE A 42 -18.67 9.21 -21.53
N ASP A 43 -19.95 8.94 -21.28
CA ASP A 43 -21.07 9.87 -21.47
C ASP A 43 -21.96 10.03 -20.23
N HIS A 44 -21.71 9.26 -19.19
CA HIS A 44 -22.53 9.17 -17.98
C HIS A 44 -21.83 9.64 -16.70
N LEU A 45 -20.51 9.83 -16.75
CA LEU A 45 -19.70 10.37 -15.66
C LEU A 45 -19.16 11.74 -16.05
N ARG A 46 -19.20 12.69 -15.10
CA ARG A 46 -18.66 14.04 -15.28
C ARG A 46 -17.14 13.97 -15.45
N PRO A 47 -16.54 14.66 -16.44
CA PRO A 47 -15.10 14.76 -16.58
C PRO A 47 -14.43 15.43 -15.37
N THR A 48 -13.11 15.39 -15.32
CA THR A 48 -12.31 16.20 -14.40
C THR A 48 -12.50 17.69 -14.72
N VAL A 49 -12.22 18.54 -13.74
CA VAL A 49 -12.39 20.00 -13.90
C VAL A 49 -11.59 20.53 -15.09
N GLU A 50 -10.34 20.06 -15.27
CA GLU A 50 -9.45 20.47 -16.36
C GLU A 50 -10.04 20.14 -17.75
N VAL A 51 -10.55 18.92 -17.93
CA VAL A 51 -11.19 18.49 -19.18
C VAL A 51 -12.51 19.21 -19.41
N GLU A 52 -13.26 19.50 -18.32
CA GLU A 52 -14.53 20.23 -18.41
C GLU A 52 -14.31 21.66 -18.87
N GLU A 53 -13.33 22.38 -18.33
CA GLU A 53 -13.00 23.74 -18.74
C GLU A 53 -12.52 23.81 -20.20
N GLU A 54 -11.77 22.82 -20.68
CA GLU A 54 -11.24 22.79 -22.03
C GLU A 54 -12.30 22.38 -23.08
N GLN A 55 -13.07 21.33 -22.84
CA GLN A 55 -13.99 20.72 -23.80
C GLN A 55 -15.45 21.23 -23.67
N PHE A 56 -15.83 21.70 -22.48
CA PHE A 56 -17.20 22.09 -22.16
C PHE A 56 -17.25 23.48 -21.49
N PRO A 57 -17.00 24.57 -22.23
CA PRO A 57 -16.98 25.94 -21.69
C PRO A 57 -18.23 26.35 -20.92
N ASP A 58 -19.41 25.83 -21.32
CA ASP A 58 -20.69 26.05 -20.66
C ASP A 58 -21.02 25.04 -19.56
N GLY A 59 -20.01 24.19 -19.17
CA GLY A 59 -20.16 23.09 -18.26
C GLY A 59 -20.65 21.80 -18.91
N TRP A 60 -20.28 20.69 -18.33
CA TRP A 60 -20.67 19.35 -18.80
C TRP A 60 -22.10 19.01 -18.39
N THR A 61 -22.86 18.45 -19.34
CA THR A 61 -24.20 17.91 -19.09
C THR A 61 -24.24 16.41 -19.38
N LYS A 62 -25.10 15.66 -18.65
CA LYS A 62 -25.25 14.23 -18.83
C LYS A 62 -25.58 13.86 -20.27
N GLY A 63 -24.81 12.94 -20.82
CA GLY A 63 -24.94 12.50 -22.22
C GLY A 63 -23.90 13.12 -23.15
N GLN A 64 -23.22 14.17 -22.74
CA GLN A 64 -22.06 14.67 -23.49
C GLN A 64 -20.87 13.72 -23.25
N ALA A 65 -20.41 13.13 -24.35
CA ALA A 65 -19.35 12.15 -24.30
C ALA A 65 -17.97 12.80 -24.38
N TRP A 66 -17.06 12.27 -23.59
CA TRP A 66 -15.65 12.66 -23.59
C TRP A 66 -14.75 11.41 -23.60
N MET A 67 -13.52 11.57 -24.03
CA MET A 67 -12.52 10.49 -24.11
C MET A 67 -11.53 10.65 -22.97
N THR A 68 -11.20 9.53 -22.32
CA THR A 68 -10.13 9.48 -21.29
C THR A 68 -9.28 8.24 -21.41
N GLU A 69 -8.03 8.38 -20.99
CA GLU A 69 -7.13 7.26 -20.75
C GLU A 69 -7.21 6.87 -19.28
N THR A 70 -7.80 5.74 -18.99
CA THR A 70 -8.03 5.28 -17.61
C THR A 70 -8.02 3.76 -17.53
N THR A 71 -8.51 3.19 -16.44
CA THR A 71 -8.68 1.75 -16.29
C THR A 71 -10.14 1.41 -16.02
N LEU A 72 -10.58 0.20 -16.39
CA LEU A 72 -11.95 -0.22 -16.13
C LEU A 72 -12.31 -0.16 -14.65
N GLY A 73 -11.38 -0.54 -13.77
CA GLY A 73 -11.60 -0.47 -12.32
C GLY A 73 -11.84 0.96 -11.81
N ARG A 74 -11.18 1.98 -12.40
CA ARG A 74 -11.43 3.38 -12.04
C ARG A 74 -12.82 3.85 -12.48
N ILE A 75 -13.26 3.44 -13.67
CA ILE A 75 -14.62 3.77 -14.12
C ILE A 75 -15.64 3.16 -13.18
N MET A 76 -15.51 1.87 -12.84
CA MET A 76 -16.40 1.18 -11.89
C MET A 76 -16.43 1.86 -10.52
N PHE A 77 -15.28 2.35 -10.03
CA PHE A 77 -15.24 3.11 -8.79
C PHE A 77 -15.98 4.45 -8.91
N ASN A 78 -15.77 5.19 -10.00
CA ASN A 78 -16.43 6.47 -10.22
C ASN A 78 -17.96 6.35 -10.36
N GLU A 79 -18.47 5.21 -10.81
CA GLU A 79 -19.92 4.94 -10.85
C GLU A 79 -20.56 4.82 -9.45
N LEU A 80 -19.76 4.58 -8.41
CA LEU A 80 -20.26 4.56 -7.03
C LEU A 80 -20.50 5.97 -6.49
N LEU A 81 -19.78 6.98 -7.03
CA LEU A 81 -19.84 8.36 -6.57
C LEU A 81 -21.17 9.02 -6.91
N PRO A 82 -21.55 10.10 -6.18
CA PRO A 82 -22.79 10.81 -6.46
C PRO A 82 -22.81 11.37 -7.88
N PHE A 83 -24.02 11.56 -8.40
CA PHE A 83 -24.19 12.19 -9.70
C PHE A 83 -23.49 13.57 -9.74
N ASN A 84 -22.85 13.86 -10.85
CA ASN A 84 -22.11 15.12 -11.09
C ASN A 84 -20.85 15.31 -10.21
N PHE A 85 -20.36 14.24 -9.56
CA PHE A 85 -19.06 14.28 -8.92
C PHE A 85 -17.95 14.19 -9.99
N PRO A 86 -16.88 15.00 -9.93
CA PRO A 86 -15.80 14.96 -10.91
C PRO A 86 -15.12 13.61 -10.96
N PHE A 87 -14.77 13.13 -12.14
CA PHE A 87 -14.09 11.85 -12.33
C PHE A 87 -12.74 11.81 -11.58
N GLN A 88 -12.51 10.75 -10.83
CA GLN A 88 -11.30 10.54 -10.06
C GLN A 88 -10.35 9.64 -10.84
N GLU A 89 -9.23 10.20 -11.33
CA GLU A 89 -8.24 9.48 -12.13
C GLU A 89 -7.12 8.86 -11.31
N GLY A 90 -6.87 9.39 -10.12
CA GLY A 90 -5.80 8.92 -9.25
C GLY A 90 -6.02 7.52 -8.70
N ALA A 91 -4.93 6.86 -8.30
CA ALA A 91 -5.02 5.60 -7.58
C ALA A 91 -5.56 5.82 -6.17
N MET A 92 -6.66 5.15 -5.83
CA MET A 92 -7.30 5.27 -4.52
C MET A 92 -6.43 4.67 -3.44
N VAL A 93 -6.15 5.43 -2.39
CA VAL A 93 -5.42 4.98 -1.22
C VAL A 93 -6.07 5.49 0.06
N ARG A 94 -5.89 4.74 1.15
CA ARG A 94 -6.43 5.14 2.45
C ARG A 94 -5.56 6.19 3.16
N LYS A 95 -4.23 6.06 3.07
CA LYS A 95 -3.24 6.93 3.73
C LYS A 95 -1.99 7.11 2.88
N GLY A 96 -1.27 8.21 3.11
CA GLY A 96 0.04 8.41 2.51
C GLY A 96 -0.01 8.65 1.00
N GLY A 97 -0.98 9.46 0.55
CA GLY A 97 -1.06 9.88 -0.84
C GLY A 97 0.24 10.55 -1.30
N GLY A 98 0.69 10.17 -2.50
CA GLY A 98 1.77 10.84 -3.22
C GLY A 98 1.22 11.33 -4.57
N ALA A 99 2.07 11.88 -5.43
CA ALA A 99 1.66 12.32 -6.75
C ALA A 99 0.88 11.22 -7.50
N GLY A 100 -0.28 11.57 -8.04
CA GLY A 100 -1.16 10.64 -8.75
C GLY A 100 -1.99 9.69 -7.87
N LYS A 101 -2.03 9.92 -6.55
CA LYS A 101 -2.87 9.17 -5.61
C LYS A 101 -3.95 10.07 -5.01
N VAL A 102 -5.14 9.52 -4.83
CA VAL A 102 -6.28 10.20 -4.23
C VAL A 102 -6.58 9.58 -2.87
N LEU A 103 -6.64 10.43 -1.85
CA LEU A 103 -7.03 9.97 -0.51
C LEU A 103 -8.55 9.80 -0.46
N LEU A 104 -8.99 8.64 -0.01
CA LEU A 104 -10.42 8.35 0.15
C LEU A 104 -11.10 9.33 1.11
N GLY A 105 -10.34 9.82 2.11
CA GLY A 105 -10.80 10.84 3.05
C GLY A 105 -11.15 12.17 2.38
N ASP A 106 -10.35 12.59 1.39
CA ASP A 106 -10.57 13.86 0.67
C ASP A 106 -11.84 13.76 -0.19
N ILE A 107 -12.06 12.61 -0.86
CA ILE A 107 -13.32 12.37 -1.61
C ILE A 107 -14.53 12.46 -0.68
N ILE A 108 -14.45 11.85 0.52
CA ILE A 108 -15.54 11.87 1.49
C ILE A 108 -15.79 13.31 1.98
N GLN A 109 -14.72 14.06 2.27
CA GLN A 109 -14.82 15.46 2.68
C GLN A 109 -15.52 16.30 1.61
N ASP A 110 -15.08 16.19 0.35
CA ASP A 110 -15.69 16.85 -0.80
C ASP A 110 -17.16 16.49 -0.99
N MET A 111 -17.53 15.24 -0.75
CA MET A 111 -18.94 14.83 -0.82
C MET A 111 -19.76 15.43 0.29
N VAL A 112 -19.25 15.48 1.52
CA VAL A 112 -19.96 16.07 2.67
C VAL A 112 -20.22 17.55 2.45
N GLU A 113 -19.29 18.26 1.81
CA GLU A 113 -19.44 19.70 1.53
C GLU A 113 -20.44 20.01 0.41
N LYS A 114 -20.56 19.11 -0.58
CA LYS A 114 -21.29 19.39 -1.84
C LYS A 114 -22.65 18.69 -1.94
N TYR A 115 -22.89 17.63 -1.16
CA TYR A 115 -24.07 16.78 -1.32
C TYR A 115 -24.84 16.61 -0.01
N PRO A 116 -26.18 16.37 -0.09
CA PRO A 116 -26.98 16.05 1.10
C PRO A 116 -26.47 14.80 1.81
N MET A 117 -26.52 14.78 3.14
CA MET A 117 -26.00 13.70 3.97
C MET A 117 -26.58 12.32 3.61
N ILE A 118 -27.84 12.27 3.18
CA ILE A 118 -28.44 10.98 2.73
C ILE A 118 -27.75 10.42 1.50
N THR A 119 -27.35 11.28 0.55
CA THR A 119 -26.61 10.88 -0.65
C THR A 119 -25.21 10.39 -0.29
N VAL A 120 -24.55 11.09 0.64
CA VAL A 120 -23.24 10.69 1.15
C VAL A 120 -23.32 9.31 1.81
N ALA A 121 -24.29 9.10 2.70
CA ALA A 121 -24.48 7.82 3.38
C ALA A 121 -24.72 6.67 2.37
N GLN A 122 -25.60 6.88 1.39
CA GLN A 122 -25.85 5.87 0.35
C GLN A 122 -24.61 5.57 -0.50
N THR A 123 -23.80 6.59 -0.78
CA THR A 123 -22.55 6.42 -1.53
C THR A 123 -21.54 5.61 -0.72
N LEU A 124 -21.38 5.91 0.57
CA LEU A 124 -20.49 5.16 1.46
C LEU A 124 -20.91 3.69 1.57
N ASP A 125 -22.22 3.41 1.63
CA ASP A 125 -22.70 2.02 1.62
C ASP A 125 -22.37 1.31 0.30
N LYS A 126 -22.58 1.96 -0.85
CA LYS A 126 -22.17 1.40 -2.15
C LYS A 126 -20.66 1.14 -2.22
N MET A 127 -19.84 2.08 -1.74
CA MET A 127 -18.38 1.91 -1.70
C MET A 127 -17.96 0.74 -0.81
N LYS A 128 -18.57 0.60 0.36
CA LYS A 128 -18.36 -0.53 1.26
C LYS A 128 -18.71 -1.87 0.59
N ASP A 129 -19.89 -1.97 -0.01
CA ASP A 129 -20.38 -3.18 -0.66
C ASP A 129 -19.52 -3.57 -1.87
N ALA A 130 -19.10 -2.58 -2.68
CA ALA A 130 -18.15 -2.80 -3.77
C ALA A 130 -16.79 -3.27 -3.24
N GLY A 131 -16.31 -2.68 -2.13
CA GLY A 131 -15.07 -3.09 -1.47
C GLY A 131 -15.11 -4.55 -1.03
N PHE A 132 -16.17 -4.99 -0.38
CA PHE A 132 -16.37 -6.39 0.02
C PHE A 132 -16.47 -7.33 -1.17
N TYR A 133 -17.22 -6.93 -2.20
CA TYR A 133 -17.37 -7.73 -3.43
C TYR A 133 -16.01 -7.99 -4.09
N TRP A 134 -15.22 -6.93 -4.32
CA TRP A 134 -13.93 -7.05 -4.99
C TRP A 134 -12.86 -7.70 -4.10
N ALA A 135 -12.87 -7.47 -2.79
CA ALA A 135 -12.00 -8.18 -1.86
C ALA A 135 -12.26 -9.69 -1.89
N THR A 136 -13.52 -10.09 -1.91
CA THR A 136 -13.91 -11.51 -2.02
C THR A 136 -13.47 -12.11 -3.35
N ARG A 137 -13.68 -11.41 -4.46
CA ARG A 137 -13.30 -11.89 -5.81
C ARG A 137 -11.80 -11.93 -6.04
N SER A 138 -11.02 -11.09 -5.35
CA SER A 138 -9.56 -11.09 -5.47
C SER A 138 -8.92 -12.37 -4.94
N GLY A 139 -9.57 -13.05 -4.00
CA GLY A 139 -9.05 -14.25 -3.35
C GLY A 139 -7.76 -14.01 -2.57
N VAL A 140 -7.42 -12.75 -2.25
CA VAL A 140 -6.21 -12.42 -1.47
C VAL A 140 -6.31 -13.05 -0.10
N THR A 141 -5.34 -13.90 0.23
CA THR A 141 -5.23 -14.59 1.51
C THR A 141 -3.79 -14.56 2.00
N ILE A 142 -3.57 -14.82 3.27
CA ILE A 142 -2.24 -14.84 3.89
C ILE A 142 -1.92 -16.25 4.33
N THR A 143 -0.76 -16.74 3.94
CA THR A 143 -0.21 -18.02 4.38
C THR A 143 1.12 -17.81 5.10
N MET A 144 1.59 -18.83 5.82
CA MET A 144 2.88 -18.75 6.47
C MET A 144 4.05 -18.66 5.48
N SER A 145 3.88 -19.12 4.25
CA SER A 145 4.88 -19.00 3.18
C SER A 145 5.02 -17.57 2.64
N ASP A 146 4.00 -16.73 2.80
CA ASP A 146 4.05 -15.34 2.35
C ASP A 146 4.93 -14.46 3.27
N VAL A 147 5.22 -14.93 4.49
CA VAL A 147 6.14 -14.26 5.41
C VAL A 147 7.57 -14.61 5.03
N LEU A 148 8.21 -13.74 4.27
CA LEU A 148 9.59 -13.92 3.79
C LEU A 148 10.58 -13.45 4.85
N VAL A 149 11.50 -14.34 5.25
CA VAL A 149 12.58 -14.04 6.19
C VAL A 149 13.83 -13.66 5.40
N LEU A 150 14.59 -12.68 5.89
CA LEU A 150 15.83 -12.22 5.25
C LEU A 150 16.90 -13.33 5.28
N PRO A 151 17.35 -13.86 4.12
CA PRO A 151 18.24 -15.02 4.08
C PRO A 151 19.60 -14.79 4.77
N ASN A 152 20.14 -13.59 4.66
CA ASN A 152 21.48 -13.23 5.16
C ASN A 152 21.43 -12.40 6.45
N LYS A 153 20.35 -12.50 7.21
CA LYS A 153 20.15 -11.69 8.43
C LYS A 153 21.28 -11.85 9.44
N THR A 154 21.77 -13.05 9.64
CA THR A 154 22.87 -13.34 10.60
C THR A 154 24.13 -12.58 10.20
N GLN A 155 24.57 -12.65 8.95
CA GLN A 155 25.73 -11.90 8.47
C GLN A 155 25.55 -10.39 8.59
N PHE A 156 24.33 -9.92 8.33
CA PHE A 156 24.00 -8.51 8.50
C PHE A 156 24.13 -8.05 9.96
N LEU A 157 23.70 -8.87 10.91
CA LEU A 157 23.74 -8.56 12.34
C LEU A 157 25.14 -8.72 12.96
N GLU A 158 26.01 -9.57 12.41
CA GLU A 158 27.40 -9.78 12.91
C GLU A 158 28.19 -8.48 13.04
N ARG A 159 27.98 -7.53 12.13
CA ARG A 159 28.62 -6.21 12.22
C ARG A 159 28.18 -5.47 13.47
N TYR A 160 26.87 -5.44 13.72
CA TYR A 160 26.29 -4.75 14.88
C TYR A 160 26.67 -5.44 16.18
N GLU A 161 26.83 -6.76 16.18
CA GLU A 161 27.32 -7.53 17.34
C GLU A 161 28.75 -7.12 17.68
N LYS A 162 29.63 -7.05 16.70
CA LYS A 162 31.02 -6.60 16.91
C LYS A 162 31.11 -5.17 17.45
N GLU A 163 30.29 -4.28 16.91
CA GLU A 163 30.21 -2.88 17.38
C GLU A 163 29.66 -2.82 18.82
N ALA A 164 28.66 -3.62 19.16
CA ALA A 164 28.13 -3.71 20.52
C ALA A 164 29.19 -4.26 21.50
N GLU A 165 29.91 -5.33 21.11
CA GLU A 165 31.02 -5.87 21.91
C GLU A 165 32.15 -4.86 22.15
N GLU A 166 32.43 -4.00 21.14
CA GLU A 166 33.42 -2.96 21.34
C GLU A 166 32.95 -1.87 22.31
N ILE A 167 31.66 -1.51 22.30
CA ILE A 167 31.07 -0.56 23.26
C ILE A 167 31.16 -1.15 24.67
N GLU A 168 30.77 -2.41 24.85
CA GLU A 168 30.87 -3.11 26.13
C GLU A 168 32.33 -3.22 26.61
N ARG A 169 33.29 -3.58 25.75
CA ARG A 169 34.70 -3.64 26.06
C ARG A 169 35.26 -2.27 26.49
N LYS A 170 34.88 -1.18 25.82
CA LYS A 170 35.29 0.19 26.19
C LYS A 170 34.76 0.60 27.57
N PHE A 171 33.60 0.11 27.94
CA PHE A 171 33.02 0.35 29.26
C PHE A 171 33.72 -0.48 30.36
N TRP A 172 33.77 -1.82 30.19
CA TRP A 172 34.27 -2.72 31.24
C TRP A 172 35.78 -2.74 31.40
N GLU A 173 36.51 -2.77 30.28
CA GLU A 173 37.98 -2.93 30.34
C GLU A 173 38.73 -1.60 30.44
N LYS A 174 38.24 -0.56 29.76
CA LYS A 174 38.95 0.70 29.63
C LYS A 174 38.41 1.81 30.53
N GLY A 175 37.22 1.65 31.11
CA GLY A 175 36.55 2.71 31.88
C GLY A 175 36.34 4.00 31.11
N ALA A 176 36.36 3.93 29.76
CA ALA A 176 36.33 5.10 28.89
C ALA A 176 34.91 5.65 28.64
N LEU A 177 33.87 4.96 29.11
CA LEU A 177 32.48 5.34 28.96
C LEU A 177 31.78 5.38 30.32
N THR A 178 30.84 6.31 30.47
CA THR A 178 29.88 6.29 31.58
C THR A 178 28.78 5.28 31.27
N GLU A 179 28.05 4.81 32.31
CA GLU A 179 26.95 3.87 32.12
C GLU A 179 25.84 4.45 31.21
N GLU A 180 25.52 5.73 31.37
CA GLU A 180 24.57 6.45 30.55
C GLU A 180 25.00 6.47 29.06
N ASN A 181 26.25 6.84 28.78
CA ASN A 181 26.79 6.84 27.42
C ASN A 181 26.85 5.45 26.79
N ARG A 182 27.13 4.42 27.59
CA ARG A 182 27.05 3.03 27.12
C ARG A 182 25.65 2.65 26.73
N TYR A 183 24.68 2.94 27.61
CA TYR A 183 23.27 2.67 27.38
C TYR A 183 22.77 3.34 26.10
N ASP A 184 23.00 4.64 25.96
CA ASP A 184 22.53 5.42 24.81
C ASP A 184 23.11 4.91 23.48
N ARG A 185 24.41 4.59 23.47
CA ARG A 185 25.07 4.04 22.27
C ARG A 185 24.55 2.66 21.89
N LEU A 186 24.29 1.79 22.85
CA LEU A 186 23.72 0.47 22.56
C LEU A 186 22.28 0.57 22.06
N VAL A 187 21.48 1.47 22.64
CA VAL A 187 20.09 1.73 22.18
C VAL A 187 20.10 2.27 20.75
N GLU A 188 20.92 3.26 20.45
CA GLU A 188 21.05 3.84 19.11
C GLU A 188 21.51 2.78 18.08
N LEU A 189 22.54 2.01 18.40
CA LEU A 189 23.07 0.94 17.55
C LEU A 189 22.00 -0.07 17.19
N TRP A 190 21.26 -0.58 18.18
CA TRP A 190 20.25 -1.60 17.95
C TRP A 190 18.97 -1.08 17.33
N GLN A 191 18.63 0.21 17.51
CA GLN A 191 17.56 0.84 16.77
C GLN A 191 17.92 0.98 15.30
N ASP A 192 19.16 1.40 14.97
CA ASP A 192 19.64 1.46 13.58
C ASP A 192 19.63 0.08 12.93
N ALA A 193 20.14 -0.95 13.63
CA ALA A 193 20.07 -2.33 13.16
C ALA A 193 18.63 -2.78 12.86
N THR A 194 17.69 -2.49 13.76
CA THR A 194 16.27 -2.85 13.59
C THR A 194 15.66 -2.15 12.37
N ASN A 195 15.96 -0.88 12.18
CA ASN A 195 15.45 -0.10 11.05
C ASN A 195 16.02 -0.63 9.72
N LYS A 196 17.32 -0.94 9.67
CA LYS A 196 17.95 -1.44 8.45
C LYS A 196 17.51 -2.87 8.10
N VAL A 197 17.34 -3.74 9.09
CA VAL A 197 16.73 -5.07 8.89
C VAL A 197 15.31 -4.90 8.37
N GLY A 198 14.54 -3.96 8.94
CA GLY A 198 13.19 -3.67 8.50
C GLY A 198 13.13 -3.22 7.04
N GLN A 199 14.00 -2.30 6.63
CA GLN A 199 14.10 -1.84 5.24
C GLN A 199 14.50 -2.99 4.29
N ALA A 200 15.49 -3.79 4.66
CA ALA A 200 15.92 -4.94 3.86
C ALA A 200 14.80 -5.98 3.70
N VAL A 201 13.97 -6.17 4.72
CA VAL A 201 12.78 -7.01 4.63
C VAL A 201 11.75 -6.40 3.68
N GLU A 202 11.54 -5.08 3.74
CA GLU A 202 10.60 -4.39 2.85
C GLU A 202 11.01 -4.52 1.38
N ASP A 203 12.30 -4.38 1.10
CA ASP A 203 12.87 -4.51 -0.25
C ASP A 203 12.85 -5.97 -0.77
N LEU A 204 12.82 -6.94 0.13
CA LEU A 204 12.76 -8.36 -0.22
C LEU A 204 11.39 -8.79 -0.78
N TYR A 205 10.32 -8.11 -0.36
CA TYR A 205 8.97 -8.50 -0.74
C TYR A 205 8.65 -8.13 -2.19
N PRO A 206 8.23 -9.08 -3.02
CA PRO A 206 7.71 -8.79 -4.35
C PRO A 206 6.36 -8.07 -4.26
N ASP A 207 6.04 -7.27 -5.28
CA ASP A 207 4.83 -6.45 -5.29
C ASP A 207 3.51 -7.25 -5.28
N ASP A 208 3.55 -8.50 -5.72
CA ASP A 208 2.41 -9.43 -5.74
C ASP A 208 2.20 -10.19 -4.43
N ASN A 209 3.09 -10.02 -3.44
CA ASN A 209 2.92 -10.66 -2.14
C ASN A 209 1.74 -10.04 -1.37
N PRO A 210 0.80 -10.86 -0.83
CA PRO A 210 -0.40 -10.38 -0.16
C PRO A 210 -0.12 -9.52 1.08
N ILE A 211 0.95 -9.78 1.83
CA ILE A 211 1.24 -9.08 3.09
C ILE A 211 1.55 -7.59 2.86
N PRO A 212 2.57 -7.20 2.06
CA PRO A 212 2.79 -5.78 1.75
C PRO A 212 1.65 -5.17 0.95
N MET A 213 0.94 -5.94 0.11
CA MET A 213 -0.23 -5.45 -0.61
C MET A 213 -1.30 -4.94 0.36
N ILE A 214 -1.65 -5.71 1.40
CA ILE A 214 -2.64 -5.33 2.43
C ILE A 214 -2.16 -4.11 3.22
N VAL A 215 -0.87 -4.06 3.58
CA VAL A 215 -0.31 -2.95 4.35
C VAL A 215 -0.16 -1.68 3.52
N LYS A 216 0.38 -1.78 2.30
CA LYS A 216 0.56 -0.63 1.38
C LYS A 216 -0.78 -0.02 0.96
N SER A 217 -1.83 -0.83 0.81
CA SER A 217 -3.19 -0.33 0.55
C SER A 217 -3.81 0.40 1.74
N GLY A 218 -3.24 0.24 2.94
CA GLY A 218 -3.77 0.80 4.18
C GLY A 218 -4.98 0.04 4.73
N ALA A 219 -5.29 -1.14 4.20
CA ALA A 219 -6.41 -1.98 4.66
C ALA A 219 -6.19 -2.45 6.10
N ALA A 220 -4.99 -2.98 6.41
CA ALA A 220 -4.65 -3.42 7.75
C ALA A 220 -3.15 -3.35 8.02
N GLY A 221 -2.79 -3.09 9.28
CA GLY A 221 -1.42 -3.12 9.75
C GLY A 221 -0.56 -1.93 9.31
N ASN A 222 0.73 -2.05 9.56
CA ASN A 222 1.76 -1.11 9.12
C ASN A 222 3.07 -1.87 8.83
N MET A 223 4.02 -1.24 8.15
CA MET A 223 5.29 -1.87 7.78
C MET A 223 6.11 -2.31 9.00
N ARG A 224 6.05 -1.58 10.12
CA ARG A 224 6.76 -1.95 11.35
C ARG A 224 6.30 -3.30 11.93
N GLN A 225 5.02 -3.65 11.74
CA GLN A 225 4.50 -4.97 12.12
C GLN A 225 5.07 -6.08 11.23
N ILE A 226 5.25 -5.82 9.92
CA ILE A 226 5.93 -6.74 9.01
C ILE A 226 7.40 -6.92 9.42
N TRP A 227 8.09 -5.84 9.79
CA TRP A 227 9.47 -5.92 10.28
C TRP A 227 9.61 -6.83 11.49
N THR A 228 8.65 -6.75 12.43
CA THR A 228 8.62 -7.61 13.62
C THR A 228 8.28 -9.07 13.27
N LEU A 229 7.41 -9.26 12.29
CA LEU A 229 6.95 -10.59 11.86
C LEU A 229 8.03 -11.35 11.09
N ALA A 230 8.74 -10.68 10.19
CA ALA A 230 9.67 -11.28 9.21
C ALA A 230 11.14 -10.92 9.43
N GLY A 231 11.43 -9.75 10.01
CA GLY A 231 12.78 -9.25 10.25
C GLY A 231 13.31 -9.57 11.64
N MET A 232 13.13 -8.66 12.58
CA MET A 232 13.48 -8.87 13.98
C MET A 232 12.50 -8.13 14.91
N LYS A 233 12.29 -8.67 16.10
CA LYS A 233 11.49 -8.02 17.14
C LYS A 233 12.14 -6.70 17.59
N GLY A 234 13.48 -6.68 17.67
CA GLY A 234 14.25 -5.51 18.02
C GLY A 234 14.26 -5.23 19.53
N MET A 235 14.37 -3.95 19.84
CA MET A 235 14.45 -3.48 21.22
C MET A 235 13.09 -3.60 21.93
N VAL A 236 13.12 -4.06 23.15
CA VAL A 236 11.96 -4.14 24.04
C VAL A 236 12.17 -3.24 25.26
N VAL A 237 11.08 -2.80 25.86
CA VAL A 237 11.11 -1.96 27.06
C VAL A 237 10.75 -2.77 28.30
N ASN A 238 11.35 -2.42 29.43
CA ASN A 238 11.01 -2.96 30.74
C ASN A 238 9.71 -2.29 31.27
N SER A 239 9.26 -2.68 32.45
CA SER A 239 8.08 -2.13 33.11
C SER A 239 8.21 -0.63 33.48
N ARG A 240 9.44 -0.08 33.48
CA ARG A 240 9.73 1.33 33.75
C ARG A 240 9.74 2.18 32.46
N GLY A 241 9.59 1.55 31.29
CA GLY A 241 9.65 2.23 30.00
C GLY A 241 11.07 2.39 29.43
N GLU A 242 12.09 1.83 30.07
CA GLU A 242 13.47 1.89 29.60
C GLU A 242 13.76 0.73 28.63
N TYR A 243 14.56 0.97 27.59
CA TYR A 243 14.98 -0.08 26.66
C TYR A 243 15.92 -1.06 27.32
N ILE A 244 15.68 -2.35 27.07
CA ILE A 244 16.61 -3.40 27.43
C ILE A 244 17.73 -3.39 26.38
N THR A 245 19.00 -3.27 26.80
CA THR A 245 20.16 -3.14 25.91
C THR A 245 20.47 -4.40 25.09
N ARG A 246 19.76 -5.50 25.31
CA ARG A 246 19.80 -6.70 24.50
C ARG A 246 18.58 -6.80 23.62
N PRO A 247 18.70 -6.64 22.30
CA PRO A 247 17.56 -6.76 21.38
C PRO A 247 17.20 -8.23 21.16
N ILE A 248 15.94 -8.47 20.83
CA ILE A 248 15.49 -9.76 20.31
C ILE A 248 15.79 -9.77 18.81
N LYS A 249 16.79 -10.52 18.39
CA LYS A 249 17.29 -10.59 17.01
C LYS A 249 16.42 -11.44 16.10
N THR A 250 15.63 -12.33 16.68
CA THR A 250 14.71 -13.20 15.93
C THR A 250 13.38 -12.50 15.63
N SER A 251 12.72 -12.95 14.57
CA SER A 251 11.37 -12.55 14.18
C SER A 251 10.34 -13.53 14.76
N PHE A 252 9.08 -13.16 14.72
CA PHE A 252 7.99 -14.09 15.08
C PHE A 252 7.96 -15.32 14.17
N ARG A 253 8.30 -15.15 12.89
CA ARG A 253 8.35 -16.25 11.92
C ARG A 253 9.40 -17.29 12.25
N GLU A 254 10.56 -16.86 12.78
CA GLU A 254 11.66 -17.73 13.18
C GLU A 254 11.45 -18.35 14.57
N GLY A 255 10.55 -17.78 15.35
CA GLY A 255 10.38 -18.09 16.77
C GLY A 255 11.26 -17.18 17.64
N LEU A 256 10.69 -16.67 18.72
CA LEU A 256 11.45 -15.83 19.66
C LEU A 256 12.34 -16.73 20.50
N SER A 257 13.66 -16.55 20.37
CA SER A 257 14.62 -17.10 21.36
C SER A 257 14.58 -16.21 22.61
N VAL A 258 14.41 -16.84 23.73
CA VAL A 258 14.50 -16.19 25.05
C VAL A 258 15.95 -16.04 25.46
#